data_71eca89b390d7a627c694e85a92bb823
#
_entry.id   71eca89b390d7a627c694e85a92bb823
#
_cell.length_a   1.000
_cell.length_b   1.000
_cell.length_c   1.000
_cell.angle_alpha   90.00
_cell.angle_beta   90.00
_cell.angle_gamma   90.00
#
_symmetry.space_group_name_H-M   'P 1'
#
loop_
_entity.id
_entity.type
_entity.pdbx_description
1 polymer ?
#
loop_
_entity_poly.entity_id
_entity_poly.type
_entity_poly.pdbx_seq_one_letter_code
_entity_poly.pdbx_strand_id
1 'polypeptide(L)'
;SNPESRYLVKRDAQDIAELAKSLSDEPVYVLGSSSGAIVAMHVLKEHPDVVKQIAFHEPPINTFLPNAKYWQDKNAEIIDIAVNEGMPQAMKLFGEALNISSIDAQSMSKPAQAEDDAESKKRFEEMLGWFKYEIRQYTESDISLEDLNQHKDIITLLNGTDSKGSFPQEVNFYIKDETGINIVDIPGGHLGYVQNPEGFA
;
A
#
# COMPACT_ATOMS: atom_id res chain seq x y z
N SER A 1 19.24 -13.97 11.42
CA SER A 1 18.78 -13.46 10.12
C SER A 1 18.66 -11.95 10.21
N ASN A 2 19.20 -11.23 9.24
CA ASN A 2 19.09 -9.78 9.16
C ASN A 2 17.60 -9.40 9.13
N PRO A 3 17.09 -8.55 10.05
CA PRO A 3 15.70 -8.11 10.03
C PRO A 3 15.29 -7.50 8.68
N GLU A 4 16.20 -6.76 8.02
CA GLU A 4 15.97 -6.16 6.71
C GLU A 4 15.63 -7.19 5.62
N SER A 5 16.07 -8.44 5.74
CA SER A 5 15.78 -9.49 4.76
C SER A 5 14.36 -10.07 4.85
N ARG A 6 13.56 -9.67 5.86
CA ARG A 6 12.17 -10.12 6.01
C ARG A 6 11.19 -9.26 5.23
N TYR A 7 11.57 -8.01 4.91
CA TYR A 7 10.70 -7.00 4.34
C TYR A 7 11.20 -6.63 2.94
N LEU A 8 11.17 -7.59 2.01
CA LEU A 8 11.54 -7.35 0.62
C LEU A 8 10.28 -7.45 -0.24
N VAL A 9 9.81 -6.33 -0.76
CA VAL A 9 8.63 -6.26 -1.63
C VAL A 9 8.68 -7.26 -2.79
N LYS A 10 9.85 -7.50 -3.37
CA LYS A 10 10.05 -8.51 -4.42
C LYS A 10 9.89 -9.95 -3.93
N ARG A 11 10.25 -10.21 -2.68
CA ARG A 11 10.02 -11.51 -2.06
C ARG A 11 8.55 -11.75 -1.83
N ASP A 12 7.82 -10.75 -1.35
CA ASP A 12 6.38 -10.86 -1.17
C ASP A 12 5.67 -11.08 -2.52
N ALA A 13 6.13 -10.41 -3.57
CA ALA A 13 5.62 -10.64 -4.93
C ALA A 13 5.89 -12.07 -5.41
N GLN A 14 7.07 -12.62 -5.15
CA GLN A 14 7.39 -14.01 -5.45
C GLN A 14 6.52 -14.98 -4.66
N ASP A 15 6.36 -14.78 -3.35
CA ASP A 15 5.53 -15.63 -2.49
C ASP A 15 4.06 -15.65 -2.99
N ILE A 16 3.53 -14.50 -3.43
CA ILE A 16 2.19 -14.41 -4.03
C ILE A 16 2.13 -15.16 -5.37
N ALA A 17 3.14 -15.02 -6.21
CA ALA A 17 3.17 -15.74 -7.49
C ALA A 17 3.26 -17.26 -7.29
N GLU A 18 4.03 -17.73 -6.33
CA GLU A 18 4.12 -19.15 -5.95
C GLU A 18 2.78 -19.65 -5.37
N LEU A 19 2.13 -18.86 -4.54
CA LEU A 19 0.81 -19.17 -4.01
C LEU A 19 -0.22 -19.28 -5.15
N ALA A 20 -0.24 -18.32 -6.08
CA ALA A 20 -1.14 -18.36 -7.24
C ALA A 20 -0.96 -19.65 -8.04
N LYS A 21 0.28 -20.03 -8.35
CA LYS A 21 0.60 -21.28 -9.06
C LYS A 21 0.22 -22.54 -8.28
N SER A 22 0.20 -22.47 -6.95
CA SER A 22 -0.23 -23.60 -6.10
C SER A 22 -1.74 -23.79 -6.07
N LEU A 23 -2.51 -22.71 -6.32
CA LEU A 23 -3.97 -22.70 -6.26
C LEU A 23 -4.64 -22.91 -7.62
N SER A 24 -3.97 -22.59 -8.72
CA SER A 24 -4.53 -22.64 -10.07
C SER A 24 -3.46 -22.89 -11.12
N ASP A 25 -3.80 -23.72 -12.11
CA ASP A 25 -3.00 -23.91 -13.33
C ASP A 25 -3.20 -22.76 -14.33
N GLU A 26 -4.22 -21.92 -14.13
CA GLU A 26 -4.54 -20.77 -14.96
C GLU A 26 -4.20 -19.46 -14.24
N PRO A 27 -3.90 -18.38 -14.99
CA PRO A 27 -3.70 -17.06 -14.39
C PRO A 27 -4.88 -16.60 -13.55
N VAL A 28 -4.60 -15.94 -12.43
CA VAL A 28 -5.58 -15.55 -11.41
C VAL A 28 -5.94 -14.05 -11.45
N TYR A 29 -7.04 -13.69 -10.82
CA TYR A 29 -7.37 -12.29 -10.53
C TYR A 29 -6.64 -11.85 -9.26
N VAL A 30 -6.00 -10.68 -9.31
CA VAL A 30 -5.24 -10.15 -8.19
C VAL A 30 -5.83 -8.79 -7.78
N LEU A 31 -6.07 -8.62 -6.49
CA LEU A 31 -6.41 -7.34 -5.90
C LEU A 31 -5.38 -6.98 -4.83
N GLY A 32 -4.74 -5.84 -4.98
CA GLY A 32 -3.87 -5.26 -3.96
C GLY A 32 -4.46 -3.96 -3.41
N SER A 33 -4.39 -3.76 -2.09
CA SER A 33 -4.83 -2.53 -1.43
C SER A 33 -3.67 -1.90 -0.65
N SER A 34 -3.52 -0.57 -0.73
CA SER A 34 -2.47 0.18 -0.04
C SER A 34 -1.06 -0.36 -0.38
N SER A 35 -0.22 -0.68 0.59
CA SER A 35 1.08 -1.33 0.37
C SER A 35 0.95 -2.66 -0.38
N GLY A 36 -0.15 -3.40 -0.18
CA GLY A 36 -0.45 -4.61 -0.95
C GLY A 36 -0.66 -4.34 -2.44
N ALA A 37 -1.12 -3.14 -2.83
CA ALA A 37 -1.18 -2.75 -4.24
C ALA A 37 0.23 -2.58 -4.84
N ILE A 38 1.20 -2.11 -4.06
CA ILE A 38 2.59 -2.02 -4.49
C ILE A 38 3.20 -3.41 -4.68
N VAL A 39 2.92 -4.35 -3.76
CA VAL A 39 3.30 -5.77 -3.93
C VAL A 39 2.67 -6.34 -5.21
N ALA A 40 1.39 -6.07 -5.46
CA ALA A 40 0.69 -6.50 -6.67
C ALA A 40 1.31 -5.90 -7.95
N MET A 41 1.78 -4.66 -7.92
CA MET A 41 2.56 -4.07 -9.03
C MET A 41 3.84 -4.85 -9.30
N HIS A 42 4.55 -5.30 -8.26
CA HIS A 42 5.73 -6.16 -8.41
C HIS A 42 5.37 -7.56 -8.91
N VAL A 43 4.23 -8.14 -8.50
CA VAL A 43 3.73 -9.39 -9.09
C VAL A 43 3.54 -9.22 -10.59
N LEU A 44 2.91 -8.14 -11.02
CA LEU A 44 2.68 -7.86 -12.43
C LEU A 44 3.99 -7.66 -13.21
N LYS A 45 4.95 -6.94 -12.64
CA LYS A 45 6.26 -6.67 -13.26
C LYS A 45 7.11 -7.93 -13.41
N GLU A 46 7.19 -8.75 -12.36
CA GLU A 46 8.15 -9.85 -12.27
C GLU A 46 7.54 -11.22 -12.64
N HIS A 47 6.21 -11.35 -12.50
CA HIS A 47 5.46 -12.59 -12.70
C HIS A 47 4.15 -12.37 -13.48
N PRO A 48 4.16 -11.68 -14.64
CA PRO A 48 2.94 -11.37 -15.39
C PRO A 48 2.20 -12.64 -15.86
N ASP A 49 2.88 -13.76 -15.96
CA ASP A 49 2.33 -15.06 -16.36
C ASP A 49 1.26 -15.59 -15.39
N VAL A 50 1.29 -15.19 -14.12
CA VAL A 50 0.29 -15.62 -13.14
C VAL A 50 -0.93 -14.70 -13.06
N VAL A 51 -0.93 -13.57 -13.78
CA VAL A 51 -1.95 -12.52 -13.65
C VAL A 51 -2.90 -12.54 -14.83
N LYS A 52 -4.19 -12.77 -14.59
CA LYS A 52 -5.26 -12.65 -15.60
C LYS A 52 -5.78 -11.22 -15.70
N GLN A 53 -6.11 -10.61 -14.56
CA GLN A 53 -6.42 -9.21 -14.37
C GLN A 53 -5.97 -8.77 -13.00
N ILE A 54 -5.68 -7.50 -12.82
CA ILE A 54 -5.16 -6.97 -11.58
C ILE A 54 -5.79 -5.61 -11.24
N ALA A 55 -6.10 -5.41 -9.98
CA ALA A 55 -6.63 -4.15 -9.49
C ALA A 55 -5.74 -3.57 -8.39
N PHE A 56 -5.49 -2.26 -8.44
CA PHE A 56 -4.71 -1.51 -7.47
C PHE A 56 -5.62 -0.53 -6.73
N HIS A 57 -5.93 -0.83 -5.49
CA HIS A 57 -6.70 0.04 -4.62
C HIS A 57 -5.77 0.96 -3.82
N GLU A 58 -5.77 2.23 -4.22
CA GLU A 58 -5.09 3.33 -3.51
C GLU A 58 -3.63 3.04 -3.12
N PRO A 59 -2.73 2.77 -4.08
CA PRO A 59 -1.32 2.49 -3.80
C PRO A 59 -0.57 3.76 -3.34
N PRO A 60 0.10 3.78 -2.19
CA PRO A 60 0.86 4.95 -1.73
C PRO A 60 2.29 5.01 -2.31
N ILE A 61 2.49 4.58 -3.55
CA ILE A 61 3.80 4.61 -4.21
C ILE A 61 4.15 6.03 -4.66
N ASN A 62 5.41 6.41 -4.49
CA ASN A 62 5.84 7.78 -4.80
C ASN A 62 6.99 7.87 -5.81
N THR A 63 7.61 6.75 -6.17
CA THR A 63 8.85 6.70 -6.96
C THR A 63 8.78 7.45 -8.27
N PHE A 64 7.68 7.34 -9.00
CA PHE A 64 7.51 7.95 -10.33
C PHE A 64 6.75 9.29 -10.32
N LEU A 65 6.38 9.79 -9.14
CA LEU A 65 5.68 11.07 -9.03
C LEU A 65 6.62 12.25 -9.27
N PRO A 66 6.14 13.37 -9.83
CA PRO A 66 6.93 14.57 -10.04
C PRO A 66 7.54 15.12 -8.74
N ASN A 67 6.87 14.92 -7.60
CA ASN A 67 7.28 15.35 -6.27
C ASN A 67 7.81 14.19 -5.41
N ALA A 68 8.34 13.13 -6.02
CA ALA A 68 8.87 11.95 -5.32
C ALA A 68 9.82 12.31 -4.17
N LYS A 69 10.73 13.26 -4.39
CA LYS A 69 11.68 13.71 -3.35
C LYS A 69 10.99 14.26 -2.09
N TYR A 70 9.91 15.01 -2.25
CA TYR A 70 9.12 15.49 -1.10
C TYR A 70 8.58 14.34 -0.27
N TRP A 71 8.01 13.31 -0.94
CA TRP A 71 7.44 12.15 -0.25
C TRP A 71 8.51 11.29 0.41
N GLN A 72 9.67 11.13 -0.23
CA GLN A 72 10.81 10.41 0.34
C GLN A 72 11.35 11.10 1.59
N ASP A 73 11.46 12.43 1.57
CA ASP A 73 11.87 13.22 2.74
C ASP A 73 10.82 13.12 3.86
N LYS A 74 9.54 13.13 3.50
CA LYS A 74 8.43 12.96 4.46
C LYS A 74 8.44 11.57 5.12
N ASN A 75 8.69 10.51 4.35
CA ASN A 75 8.89 9.17 4.90
C ASN A 75 10.07 9.12 5.88
N ALA A 76 11.19 9.75 5.52
CA ALA A 76 12.36 9.81 6.40
C ALA A 76 12.06 10.54 7.71
N GLU A 77 11.32 11.66 7.66
CA GLU A 77 10.86 12.42 8.83
C GLU A 77 9.96 11.58 9.73
N ILE A 78 8.98 10.88 9.15
CA ILE A 78 8.05 10.01 9.91
C ILE A 78 8.82 8.90 10.63
N ILE A 79 9.78 8.28 9.96
CA ILE A 79 10.63 7.22 10.55
C ILE A 79 11.47 7.79 11.70
N ASP A 80 12.08 8.96 11.50
CA ASP A 80 12.89 9.60 12.53
C ASP A 80 12.06 9.90 13.80
N ILE A 81 10.87 10.44 13.62
CA ILE A 81 9.92 10.69 14.71
C ILE A 81 9.49 9.37 15.40
N ALA A 82 9.21 8.31 14.63
CA ALA A 82 8.84 7.02 15.21
C ALA A 82 9.93 6.46 16.12
N VAL A 83 11.19 6.65 15.74
CA VAL A 83 12.35 6.16 16.49
C VAL A 83 12.69 7.02 17.70
N ASN A 84 12.63 8.35 17.56
CA ASN A 84 13.18 9.29 18.53
C ASN A 84 12.12 9.96 19.43
N GLU A 85 10.89 10.15 18.95
CA GLU A 85 9.83 10.86 19.66
C GLU A 85 8.66 9.94 20.06
N GLY A 86 8.49 8.84 19.34
CA GLY A 86 7.49 7.82 19.64
C GLY A 86 6.41 7.65 18.57
N MET A 87 5.75 6.51 18.67
CA MET A 87 4.77 6.04 17.68
C MET A 87 3.53 6.95 17.54
N PRO A 88 2.94 7.53 18.60
CA PRO A 88 1.76 8.38 18.46
C PRO A 88 2.01 9.59 17.57
N GLN A 89 3.17 10.23 17.70
CA GLN A 89 3.56 11.40 16.90
C GLN A 89 3.80 11.01 15.44
N ALA A 90 4.47 9.88 15.21
CA ALA A 90 4.71 9.36 13.86
C ALA A 90 3.40 9.00 13.15
N MET A 91 2.47 8.34 13.81
CA MET A 91 1.16 8.00 13.26
C MET A 91 0.33 9.23 12.93
N LYS A 92 0.39 10.26 13.77
CA LYS A 92 -0.28 11.53 13.49
C LYS A 92 0.28 12.17 12.22
N LEU A 93 1.59 12.32 12.13
CA LEU A 93 2.25 12.90 10.94
C LEU A 93 1.99 12.07 9.69
N PHE A 94 2.00 10.74 9.80
CA PHE A 94 1.68 9.82 8.71
C PHE A 94 0.25 10.04 8.20
N GLY A 95 -0.75 10.10 9.10
CA GLY A 95 -2.13 10.36 8.73
C GLY A 95 -2.34 11.75 8.09
N GLU A 96 -1.68 12.77 8.62
CA GLU A 96 -1.70 14.12 8.05
C GLU A 96 -1.05 14.16 6.66
N ALA A 97 0.09 13.50 6.49
CA ALA A 97 0.79 13.43 5.21
C ALA A 97 -0.03 12.74 4.12
N LEU A 98 -0.70 11.65 4.45
CA LEU A 98 -1.55 10.92 3.50
C LEU A 98 -2.91 11.61 3.28
N ASN A 99 -3.25 12.63 4.07
CA ASN A 99 -4.57 13.27 4.07
C ASN A 99 -5.72 12.24 4.13
N ILE A 100 -5.58 11.26 5.04
CA ILE A 100 -6.58 10.21 5.19
C ILE A 100 -7.89 10.76 5.78
N SER A 101 -9.01 10.18 5.35
CA SER A 101 -10.33 10.55 5.84
C SER A 101 -10.48 10.32 7.35
N SER A 102 -11.41 11.04 7.99
CA SER A 102 -11.70 10.84 9.42
C SER A 102 -12.19 9.42 9.72
N ILE A 103 -12.87 8.77 8.79
CA ILE A 103 -13.36 7.39 8.91
C ILE A 103 -12.19 6.40 8.89
N ASP A 104 -11.24 6.61 7.96
CA ASP A 104 -10.03 5.80 7.89
C ASP A 104 -9.15 6.02 9.13
N ALA A 105 -8.97 7.27 9.56
CA ALA A 105 -8.23 7.61 10.76
C ALA A 105 -8.82 6.96 12.02
N GLN A 106 -10.15 6.93 12.17
CA GLN A 106 -10.82 6.22 13.27
C GLN A 106 -10.60 4.70 13.20
N SER A 107 -10.63 4.13 12.01
CA SER A 107 -10.41 2.69 11.82
C SER A 107 -8.96 2.30 12.14
N MET A 108 -8.00 3.16 11.81
CA MET A 108 -6.57 2.97 12.12
C MET A 108 -6.23 3.23 13.59
N SER A 109 -6.96 4.12 14.26
CA SER A 109 -6.70 4.54 15.64
C SER A 109 -7.48 3.78 16.70
N LYS A 110 -8.20 2.69 16.36
CA LYS A 110 -8.86 1.87 17.37
C LYS A 110 -7.82 1.44 18.40
N PRO A 111 -7.94 1.89 19.68
CA PRO A 111 -6.98 1.50 20.69
C PRO A 111 -7.03 -0.03 20.78
N ALA A 112 -5.88 -0.65 20.67
CA ALA A 112 -5.73 -1.96 21.22
C ALA A 112 -6.18 -1.84 22.70
N GLN A 113 -7.20 -2.60 23.08
CA GLN A 113 -7.57 -2.67 24.48
C GLN A 113 -6.29 -2.93 25.24
N ALA A 114 -6.04 -2.14 26.29
CA ALA A 114 -4.85 -2.25 27.11
C ALA A 114 -4.94 -3.58 27.88
N GLU A 115 -4.56 -4.65 27.24
CA GLU A 115 -4.50 -5.98 27.80
C GLU A 115 -3.11 -6.53 27.54
N ASP A 116 -2.41 -6.73 28.66
CA ASP A 116 -1.10 -7.35 28.80
C ASP A 116 0.09 -6.59 28.18
N ASP A 117 1.02 -6.21 29.05
CA ASP A 117 2.27 -5.49 28.75
C ASP A 117 3.09 -6.16 27.61
N ALA A 118 3.06 -7.49 27.53
CA ALA A 118 3.80 -8.26 26.54
C ALA A 118 3.21 -8.10 25.13
N GLU A 119 1.88 -8.07 24.99
CA GLU A 119 1.22 -7.93 23.69
C GLU A 119 1.33 -6.50 23.18
N SER A 120 1.19 -5.50 24.04
CA SER A 120 1.41 -4.09 23.70
C SER A 120 2.84 -3.83 23.23
N LYS A 121 3.82 -4.44 23.89
CA LYS A 121 5.23 -4.37 23.48
C LYS A 121 5.46 -5.02 22.12
N LYS A 122 4.89 -6.19 21.89
CA LYS A 122 4.99 -6.89 20.59
C LYS A 122 4.40 -6.05 19.46
N ARG A 123 3.21 -5.48 19.65
CA ARG A 123 2.56 -4.59 18.66
C ARG A 123 3.40 -3.35 18.37
N PHE A 124 4.01 -2.76 19.40
CA PHE A 124 4.92 -1.64 19.22
C PHE A 124 6.14 -2.03 18.38
N GLU A 125 6.76 -3.17 18.66
CA GLU A 125 7.93 -3.68 17.93
C GLU A 125 7.56 -4.00 16.45
N GLU A 126 6.39 -4.60 16.22
CA GLU A 126 5.87 -4.87 14.87
C GLU A 126 5.62 -3.57 14.10
N MET A 127 4.96 -2.59 14.71
CA MET A 127 4.69 -1.29 14.08
C MET A 127 5.98 -0.50 13.81
N LEU A 128 6.93 -0.53 14.74
CA LEU A 128 8.23 0.08 14.52
C LEU A 128 9.00 -0.61 13.39
N GLY A 129 8.89 -1.94 13.28
CA GLY A 129 9.43 -2.71 12.16
C GLY A 129 8.83 -2.27 10.82
N TRP A 130 7.51 -2.10 10.78
CA TRP A 130 6.80 -1.60 9.59
C TRP A 130 7.30 -0.21 9.16
N PHE A 131 7.40 0.75 10.09
CA PHE A 131 7.95 2.07 9.79
C PHE A 131 9.40 2.01 9.30
N LYS A 132 10.26 1.23 9.95
CA LYS A 132 11.69 1.18 9.62
C LYS A 132 11.98 0.47 8.31
N TYR A 133 11.25 -0.61 8.01
CA TYR A 133 11.65 -1.56 6.98
C TYR A 133 10.68 -1.63 5.81
N GLU A 134 9.38 -1.36 6.02
CA GLU A 134 8.40 -1.46 4.95
C GLU A 134 8.11 -0.14 4.25
N ILE A 135 7.79 0.91 4.98
CA ILE A 135 7.32 2.18 4.38
C ILE A 135 8.18 2.60 3.19
N ARG A 136 9.50 2.73 3.39
CA ARG A 136 10.38 3.20 2.32
C ARG A 136 10.59 2.18 1.22
N GLN A 137 10.76 0.91 1.57
CA GLN A 137 10.97 -0.13 0.56
C GLN A 137 9.79 -0.28 -0.39
N TYR A 138 8.57 -0.15 0.12
CA TYR A 138 7.37 -0.29 -0.68
C TYR A 138 7.08 1.00 -1.44
N THR A 139 6.95 2.13 -0.75
CA THR A 139 6.57 3.39 -1.39
C THR A 139 7.65 3.97 -2.31
N GLU A 140 8.92 3.62 -2.09
CA GLU A 140 10.09 4.06 -2.86
C GLU A 140 10.67 2.93 -3.75
N SER A 141 9.88 1.88 -4.01
CA SER A 141 10.32 0.73 -4.81
C SER A 141 10.46 1.06 -6.30
N ASP A 142 11.17 0.20 -7.04
CA ASP A 142 11.58 0.40 -8.43
C ASP A 142 10.47 0.12 -9.47
N ILE A 143 9.21 0.41 -9.16
CA ILE A 143 8.13 0.40 -10.13
C ILE A 143 8.16 1.69 -10.96
N SER A 144 8.02 1.57 -12.26
CA SER A 144 7.92 2.68 -13.20
C SER A 144 6.55 2.74 -13.88
N LEU A 145 6.19 3.90 -14.44
CA LEU A 145 4.99 4.01 -15.28
C LEU A 145 5.07 3.11 -16.51
N GLU A 146 6.27 2.86 -17.05
CA GLU A 146 6.46 1.94 -18.17
C GLU A 146 6.11 0.49 -17.79
N ASP A 147 6.48 0.04 -16.60
CA ASP A 147 6.09 -1.30 -16.11
C ASP A 147 4.57 -1.47 -16.08
N LEU A 148 3.82 -0.41 -15.70
CA LEU A 148 2.36 -0.43 -15.70
C LEU A 148 1.79 -0.31 -17.14
N ASN A 149 2.36 0.55 -17.96
CA ASN A 149 1.87 0.80 -19.30
C ASN A 149 1.99 -0.42 -20.23
N GLN A 150 3.01 -1.27 -20.01
CA GLN A 150 3.18 -2.53 -20.75
C GLN A 150 2.01 -3.51 -20.55
N HIS A 151 1.30 -3.40 -19.42
CA HIS A 151 0.22 -4.29 -19.02
C HIS A 151 -1.11 -3.57 -18.80
N LYS A 152 -1.27 -2.35 -19.33
CA LYS A 152 -2.40 -1.47 -19.02
C LYS A 152 -3.79 -2.07 -19.30
N ASP A 153 -3.87 -2.99 -20.26
CA ASP A 153 -5.16 -3.58 -20.68
C ASP A 153 -5.74 -4.56 -19.65
N ILE A 154 -4.91 -5.02 -18.68
CA ILE A 154 -5.34 -5.91 -17.61
C ILE A 154 -5.35 -5.25 -16.23
N ILE A 155 -5.03 -3.95 -16.15
CA ILE A 155 -5.00 -3.17 -14.90
C ILE A 155 -6.30 -2.38 -14.73
N THR A 156 -6.81 -2.35 -13.52
CA THR A 156 -7.84 -1.42 -13.05
C THR A 156 -7.36 -0.69 -11.81
N LEU A 157 -7.48 0.63 -11.78
CA LEU A 157 -7.23 1.42 -10.58
C LEU A 157 -8.54 1.58 -9.79
N LEU A 158 -8.47 1.43 -8.47
CA LEU A 158 -9.64 1.55 -7.60
C LEU A 158 -9.44 2.71 -6.62
N ASN A 159 -10.45 3.59 -6.52
CA ASN A 159 -10.50 4.68 -5.55
C ASN A 159 -11.74 4.56 -4.67
N GLY A 160 -11.57 4.70 -3.37
CA GLY A 160 -12.69 4.74 -2.43
C GLY A 160 -13.46 6.06 -2.52
N THR A 161 -14.81 5.99 -2.50
CA THR A 161 -15.64 7.20 -2.54
C THR A 161 -15.47 8.11 -1.34
N ASP A 162 -15.01 7.56 -0.21
CA ASP A 162 -14.89 8.26 1.08
C ASP A 162 -13.45 8.70 1.41
N SER A 163 -12.47 8.40 0.53
CA SER A 163 -11.07 8.81 0.67
C SER A 163 -10.65 9.92 -0.30
N LYS A 164 -11.61 10.74 -0.76
CA LYS A 164 -11.36 11.81 -1.75
C LYS A 164 -10.30 12.81 -1.27
N GLY A 165 -9.33 13.07 -2.14
CA GLY A 165 -8.23 13.99 -1.88
C GLY A 165 -7.12 13.39 -1.03
N SER A 166 -7.14 12.09 -0.74
CA SER A 166 -6.01 11.42 -0.11
C SER A 166 -4.85 11.23 -1.08
N PHE A 167 -3.63 11.19 -0.55
CA PHE A 167 -2.43 10.96 -1.36
C PHE A 167 -2.51 9.67 -2.21
N PRO A 168 -2.97 8.52 -1.69
CA PRO A 168 -3.07 7.32 -2.51
C PRO A 168 -4.03 7.44 -3.71
N GLN A 169 -5.09 8.28 -3.62
CA GLN A 169 -5.94 8.60 -4.77
C GLN A 169 -5.25 9.50 -5.79
N GLU A 170 -4.45 10.47 -5.31
CA GLU A 170 -3.65 11.32 -6.20
C GLU A 170 -2.67 10.50 -7.04
N VAL A 171 -2.09 9.45 -6.44
CA VAL A 171 -1.25 8.49 -7.18
C VAL A 171 -2.02 7.83 -8.32
N ASN A 172 -3.22 7.32 -8.06
CA ASN A 172 -4.06 6.71 -9.09
C ASN A 172 -4.45 7.71 -10.19
N PHE A 173 -4.76 8.96 -9.85
CA PHE A 173 -5.02 9.99 -10.84
C PHE A 173 -3.78 10.26 -11.70
N TYR A 174 -2.60 10.34 -11.11
CA TYR A 174 -1.36 10.51 -11.85
C TYR A 174 -1.09 9.33 -12.79
N ILE A 175 -1.24 8.08 -12.31
CA ILE A 175 -1.11 6.89 -13.17
C ILE A 175 -2.08 6.96 -14.36
N LYS A 176 -3.36 7.29 -14.10
CA LYS A 176 -4.36 7.43 -15.16
C LYS A 176 -3.98 8.49 -16.19
N ASP A 177 -3.53 9.66 -15.74
CA ASP A 177 -3.19 10.78 -16.63
C ASP A 177 -2.01 10.43 -17.54
N GLU A 178 -1.03 9.69 -17.05
CA GLU A 178 0.17 9.31 -17.79
C GLU A 178 -0.01 8.06 -18.68
N THR A 179 -0.88 7.12 -18.29
CA THR A 179 -0.99 5.82 -18.98
C THR A 179 -2.33 5.57 -19.66
N GLY A 180 -3.36 6.31 -19.26
CA GLY A 180 -4.75 6.09 -19.69
C GLY A 180 -5.44 4.89 -19.00
N ILE A 181 -4.83 4.28 -17.99
CA ILE A 181 -5.45 3.19 -17.23
C ILE A 181 -6.71 3.69 -16.52
N ASN A 182 -7.79 2.91 -16.57
CA ASN A 182 -9.08 3.32 -16.03
C ASN A 182 -9.12 3.30 -14.50
N ILE A 183 -9.79 4.29 -13.90
CA ILE A 183 -10.14 4.32 -12.48
C ILE A 183 -11.61 3.94 -12.32
N VAL A 184 -11.91 3.09 -11.37
CA VAL A 184 -13.25 2.74 -10.90
C VAL A 184 -13.39 3.20 -9.46
N ASP A 185 -14.43 3.99 -9.17
CA ASP A 185 -14.77 4.37 -7.81
C ASP A 185 -15.55 3.24 -7.15
N ILE A 186 -15.15 2.89 -5.93
CA ILE A 186 -15.76 1.83 -5.12
C ILE A 186 -16.24 2.38 -3.78
N PRO A 187 -17.31 1.83 -3.18
CA PRO A 187 -17.81 2.28 -1.88
C PRO A 187 -16.78 2.13 -0.75
N GLY A 188 -16.74 3.12 0.13
CA GLY A 188 -15.84 3.15 1.30
C GLY A 188 -14.62 4.03 1.09
N GLY A 189 -13.74 4.08 2.09
CA GLY A 189 -12.48 4.82 2.07
C GLY A 189 -11.28 3.93 1.76
N HIS A 190 -10.11 4.37 2.22
CA HIS A 190 -8.86 3.61 2.11
C HIS A 190 -8.93 2.22 2.77
N LEU A 191 -9.74 2.09 3.82
CA LEU A 191 -10.06 0.82 4.48
C LEU A 191 -11.47 0.31 4.14
N GLY A 192 -11.97 0.60 2.93
CA GLY A 192 -13.31 0.26 2.49
C GLY A 192 -13.66 -1.23 2.65
N TYR A 193 -12.71 -2.10 2.42
CA TYR A 193 -12.86 -3.56 2.62
C TYR A 193 -13.14 -3.98 4.07
N VAL A 194 -12.82 -3.12 5.05
CA VAL A 194 -13.16 -3.33 6.49
C VAL A 194 -14.44 -2.60 6.86
N GLN A 195 -14.62 -1.38 6.34
CA GLN A 195 -15.71 -0.46 6.71
C GLN A 195 -17.03 -0.82 6.03
N ASN A 196 -16.96 -1.26 4.78
CA ASN A 196 -18.11 -1.61 3.95
C ASN A 196 -17.80 -2.81 3.04
N PRO A 197 -17.59 -4.00 3.61
CA PRO A 197 -17.14 -5.16 2.84
C PRO A 197 -18.13 -5.57 1.73
N GLU A 198 -19.42 -5.43 1.95
CA GLU A 198 -20.45 -5.76 0.94
C GLU A 198 -20.43 -4.79 -0.24
N GLY A 199 -20.16 -3.51 0.02
CA GLY A 199 -20.08 -2.51 -1.04
C GLY A 199 -18.72 -2.50 -1.74
N PHE A 200 -17.68 -2.97 -1.07
CA PHE A 200 -16.33 -3.07 -1.63
C PHE A 200 -16.19 -4.27 -2.57
N ALA A 201 -16.84 -5.39 -2.29
CA ALA A 201 -16.82 -6.63 -3.09
C ALA A 201 -17.75 -6.57 -4.30
#